data_dfe473015eebdab32c371e3698e960c2
#
_entry.id   dfe473015eebdab32c371e3698e960c2
#
_cell.length_a   1.000
_cell.length_b   1.000
_cell.length_c   1.000
_cell.angle_alpha   90.00
_cell.angle_beta   90.00
_cell.angle_gamma   90.00
#
_symmetry.space_group_name_H-M   'P 1'
#
loop_
_entity.id
_entity.type
_entity.pdbx_description
1 polymer ?
#
loop_
_entity_poly.entity_id
_entity_poly.type
_entity_poly.pdbx_seq_one_letter_code
_entity_poly.pdbx_strand_id
1 'polypeptide(L)'
;MKLLITYDVETITKEGQKRLRLVAKACKDHGQRVQNSVFECDVDESQFVLLKHKLENIIDKESDSIRIYHLKNNSQQSTIIIGKITSSNVESLLMI
;
A
#
# COMPACT_ATOMS: atom_id res chain seq x y z
N MET A 1 14.08 3.33 5.25
CA MET A 1 13.56 1.94 5.20
C MET A 1 12.90 1.68 3.86
N LYS A 2 13.02 0.48 3.37
CA LYS A 2 12.40 0.12 2.09
C LYS A 2 11.07 -0.56 2.33
N LEU A 3 10.08 -0.17 1.55
CA LEU A 3 8.72 -0.68 1.64
C LEU A 3 8.25 -1.14 0.28
N LEU A 4 7.48 -2.22 0.29
CA LEU A 4 6.68 -2.60 -0.86
C LEU A 4 5.23 -2.34 -0.49
N ILE A 5 4.56 -1.48 -1.24
CA ILE A 5 3.17 -1.11 -0.98
C ILE A 5 2.31 -1.67 -2.10
N THR A 6 1.34 -2.49 -1.73
CA THR A 6 0.36 -3.03 -2.66
C THR A 6 -1.01 -2.54 -2.24
N TYR A 7 -1.87 -2.25 -3.22
CA TYR A 7 -3.21 -1.77 -2.89
C TYR A 7 -4.23 -2.32 -3.87
N ASP A 8 -5.44 -2.47 -3.33
CA ASP A 8 -6.60 -2.89 -4.09
C ASP A 8 -7.72 -1.92 -3.73
N VAL A 9 -8.07 -1.04 -4.67
CA VAL A 9 -9.07 0.00 -4.47
C VAL A 9 -10.23 -0.27 -5.40
N GLU A 10 -11.45 -0.28 -4.85
CA GLU A 10 -12.66 -0.47 -5.64
C GLU A 10 -12.88 0.73 -6.57
N THR A 11 -12.99 0.46 -7.87
CA THR A 11 -13.06 1.51 -8.89
C THR A 11 -14.39 1.54 -9.63
N ILE A 12 -15.42 0.90 -9.07
CA ILE A 12 -16.75 0.90 -9.67
C ILE A 12 -17.37 2.30 -9.65
N THR A 13 -17.09 3.05 -8.58
CA THR A 13 -17.60 4.41 -8.41
C THR A 13 -16.56 5.45 -8.81
N LYS A 14 -17.03 6.69 -9.08
CA LYS A 14 -16.11 7.81 -9.33
C LYS A 14 -15.26 8.13 -8.11
N GLU A 15 -15.83 8.00 -6.93
CA GLU A 15 -15.12 8.20 -5.67
C GLU A 15 -14.00 7.18 -5.52
N GLY A 16 -14.25 5.93 -5.87
CA GLY A 16 -13.23 4.89 -5.88
C GLY A 16 -12.11 5.16 -6.86
N GLN A 17 -12.45 5.64 -8.05
CA GLN A 17 -11.45 6.02 -9.04
C GLN A 17 -10.57 7.16 -8.53
N LYS A 18 -11.17 8.12 -7.84
CA LYS A 18 -10.42 9.23 -7.22
C LYS A 18 -9.50 8.70 -6.13
N ARG A 19 -9.99 7.81 -5.27
CA ARG A 19 -9.16 7.20 -4.23
C ARG A 19 -7.96 6.48 -4.82
N LEU A 20 -8.16 5.75 -5.91
CA LEU A 20 -7.08 5.05 -6.60
C LEU A 20 -5.97 6.02 -7.03
N ARG A 21 -6.38 7.13 -7.64
CA ARG A 21 -5.41 8.15 -8.09
C ARG A 21 -4.65 8.77 -6.91
N LEU A 22 -5.35 9.03 -5.81
CA LEU A 22 -4.73 9.62 -4.63
C LEU A 22 -3.76 8.66 -3.95
N VAL A 23 -4.10 7.38 -3.87
CA VAL A 23 -3.19 6.36 -3.34
C VAL A 23 -1.93 6.27 -4.20
N ALA A 24 -2.12 6.19 -5.51
CA ALA A 24 -0.99 6.11 -6.44
C ALA A 24 -0.07 7.34 -6.32
N LYS A 25 -0.66 8.51 -6.22
CA LYS A 25 0.11 9.75 -6.07
C LYS A 25 0.90 9.77 -4.76
N ALA A 26 0.26 9.37 -3.67
CA ALA A 26 0.92 9.33 -2.37
C ALA A 26 2.13 8.39 -2.39
N CYS A 27 1.99 7.23 -3.01
CA CYS A 27 3.10 6.28 -3.13
C CYS A 27 4.18 6.80 -4.07
N LYS A 28 3.79 7.40 -5.18
CA LYS A 28 4.73 7.92 -6.17
C LYS A 28 5.62 9.02 -5.60
N ASP A 29 5.13 9.80 -4.66
CA ASP A 29 5.91 10.86 -4.02
C ASP A 29 7.09 10.30 -3.21
N HIS A 30 7.07 9.01 -2.88
CA HIS A 30 8.09 8.39 -2.04
C HIS A 30 8.81 7.22 -2.71
N GLY A 31 8.49 6.91 -3.95
CA GLY A 31 9.10 5.78 -4.61
C GLY A 31 8.67 5.67 -6.06
N GLN A 32 8.70 4.44 -6.57
CA GLN A 32 8.38 4.20 -7.97
C GLN A 32 7.46 2.99 -8.13
N ARG A 33 6.63 3.07 -9.16
CA ARG A 33 5.72 2.00 -9.50
C ARG A 33 6.50 0.83 -10.12
N VAL A 34 6.28 -0.35 -9.59
CA VAL A 34 6.87 -1.57 -10.16
C VAL A 34 5.83 -2.40 -10.91
N GLN A 35 4.56 -2.29 -10.52
CA GLN A 35 3.42 -2.85 -11.22
C GLN A 35 2.22 -1.93 -11.00
N ASN A 36 1.07 -2.21 -11.63
CA ASN A 36 -0.07 -1.31 -11.61
C ASN A 36 -0.50 -0.87 -10.19
N SER A 37 -0.53 -1.78 -9.26
CA SER A 37 -0.94 -1.49 -7.89
C SER A 37 0.14 -1.84 -6.88
N VAL A 38 1.41 -1.71 -7.32
CA VAL A 38 2.56 -2.05 -6.47
C VAL A 38 3.60 -0.96 -6.60
N PHE A 39 4.00 -0.40 -5.47
CA PHE A 39 5.06 0.61 -5.39
C PHE A 39 6.18 0.14 -4.49
N GLU A 40 7.39 0.46 -4.89
CA GLU A 40 8.57 0.30 -4.05
C GLU A 40 8.98 1.68 -3.57
N CYS A 41 8.97 1.88 -2.26
CA CYS A 41 9.21 3.18 -1.64
C CYS A 41 10.40 3.11 -0.69
N ASP A 42 11.11 4.22 -0.58
CA ASP A 42 12.20 4.37 0.39
C ASP A 42 11.92 5.60 1.23
N VAL A 43 11.68 5.38 2.53
CA VAL A 43 11.25 6.44 3.45
C VAL A 43 11.99 6.30 4.78
N ASP A 44 12.14 7.42 5.48
CA ASP A 44 12.56 7.38 6.88
C ASP A 44 11.35 7.18 7.79
N GLU A 45 11.57 7.08 9.08
CA GLU A 45 10.48 6.83 10.03
C GLU A 45 9.43 7.93 10.03
N SER A 46 9.85 9.19 9.93
CA SER A 46 8.91 10.31 9.91
C SER A 46 8.06 10.28 8.65
N GLN A 47 8.68 10.04 7.51
CA GLN A 47 7.98 9.92 6.23
C GLN A 47 7.04 8.73 6.24
N PHE A 48 7.44 7.63 6.82
CA PHE A 48 6.60 6.44 6.92
C PHE A 48 5.33 6.72 7.71
N VAL A 49 5.44 7.37 8.87
CA VAL A 49 4.28 7.70 9.69
C VAL A 49 3.31 8.60 8.92
N LEU A 50 3.84 9.61 8.24
CA LEU A 50 3.02 10.52 7.44
C LEU A 50 2.36 9.81 6.26
N LEU A 51 3.10 8.97 5.55
CA LEU A 51 2.58 8.22 4.41
C LEU A 51 1.48 7.26 4.86
N LYS A 52 1.72 6.51 5.92
CA LYS A 52 0.73 5.58 6.46
C LYS A 52 -0.55 6.30 6.86
N HIS A 53 -0.42 7.43 7.57
CA HIS A 53 -1.57 8.22 7.98
C HIS A 53 -2.34 8.76 6.78
N LYS A 54 -1.62 9.24 5.78
CA LYS A 54 -2.24 9.74 4.56
C LYS A 54 -3.02 8.65 3.83
N LEU A 55 -2.45 7.47 3.70
CA LEU A 55 -3.12 6.34 3.05
C LEU A 55 -4.36 5.92 3.83
N GLU A 56 -4.29 5.88 5.15
CA GLU A 56 -5.44 5.55 5.99
C GLU A 56 -6.59 6.53 5.79
N ASN A 57 -6.28 7.80 5.54
CA ASN A 57 -7.31 8.83 5.33
C ASN A 57 -7.87 8.86 3.92
N ILE A 58 -7.13 8.33 2.94
CA ILE A 58 -7.59 8.30 1.56
C ILE A 58 -8.60 7.17 1.34
N ILE A 59 -8.30 5.97 1.81
CA ILE A 59 -9.06 4.79 1.44
C ILE A 59 -10.39 4.68 2.18
N ASP A 60 -11.29 3.93 1.58
CA ASP A 60 -12.50 3.46 2.25
C ASP A 60 -12.18 2.09 2.83
N LYS A 61 -12.15 2.00 4.15
CA LYS A 61 -11.71 0.78 4.84
C LYS A 61 -12.64 -0.41 4.62
N GLU A 62 -13.86 -0.17 4.17
CA GLU A 62 -14.80 -1.25 3.88
C GLU A 62 -14.64 -1.81 2.47
N SER A 63 -14.16 -0.98 1.53
CA SER A 63 -14.08 -1.35 0.11
C SER A 63 -12.66 -1.58 -0.37
N ASP A 64 -11.69 -0.93 0.25
CA ASP A 64 -10.31 -0.89 -0.22
C ASP A 64 -9.37 -1.60 0.75
N SER A 65 -8.20 -1.99 0.25
CA SER A 65 -7.14 -2.53 1.11
C SER A 65 -5.77 -2.03 0.65
N ILE A 66 -4.88 -1.85 1.62
CA ILE A 66 -3.49 -1.52 1.36
C ILE A 66 -2.63 -2.44 2.23
N ARG A 67 -1.57 -2.98 1.64
CA ARG A 67 -0.59 -3.78 2.37
C ARG A 67 0.77 -3.14 2.24
N ILE A 68 1.44 -2.99 3.37
CA ILE A 68 2.77 -2.40 3.42
C ILE A 68 3.72 -3.46 3.96
N TYR A 69 4.64 -3.88 3.12
CA TYR A 69 5.66 -4.85 3.48
C TYR A 69 6.96 -4.13 3.76
N HIS A 70 7.51 -4.35 4.95
CA HIS A 70 8.83 -3.83 5.28
C HIS A 70 9.88 -4.79 4.75
N LEU A 71 10.70 -4.30 3.83
CA LEU A 71 11.76 -5.09 3.23
C LEU A 71 13.02 -4.91 4.07
N LYS A 72 13.43 -5.96 4.75
CA LYS A 72 14.63 -5.95 5.58
C LYS A 72 15.70 -6.85 4.97
N ASN A 73 16.95 -6.59 5.33
CA ASN A 73 18.08 -7.37 4.82
C ASN A 73 18.10 -8.81 5.32
N ASN A 74 17.39 -9.11 6.38
CA ASN A 74 17.22 -10.47 6.86
C ASN A 74 15.81 -10.94 6.52
N SER A 75 15.54 -12.22 6.72
CA SER A 75 14.28 -12.84 6.32
C SER A 75 13.06 -12.38 7.13
N GLN A 76 13.25 -11.55 8.13
CA GLN A 76 12.13 -11.06 8.94
C GLN A 76 11.48 -9.88 8.24
N GLN A 77 10.26 -10.08 7.82
CA GLN A 77 9.44 -9.04 7.22
C GLN A 77 8.24 -8.81 8.12
N SER A 78 7.87 -7.56 8.30
CA SER A 78 6.60 -7.23 8.94
C SER A 78 5.66 -6.65 7.90
N THR A 79 4.40 -7.01 8.03
CA THR A 79 3.36 -6.59 7.10
C THR A 79 2.29 -5.82 7.84
N ILE A 80 1.93 -4.67 7.31
CA ILE A 80 0.83 -3.85 7.82
C ILE A 80 -0.29 -3.90 6.81
N ILE A 81 -1.48 -4.24 7.25
CA ILE A 81 -2.68 -4.28 6.39
C ILE A 81 -3.62 -3.18 6.84
N ILE A 82 -4.01 -2.34 5.90
CA ILE A 82 -4.94 -1.25 6.13
C ILE A 82 -6.17 -1.49 5.26
N GLY A 83 -7.34 -1.52 5.89
CA GLY A 83 -8.59 -1.67 5.18
C GLY A 83 -9.09 -3.10 5.15
N LYS A 84 -9.78 -3.44 4.06
CA LYS A 84 -10.42 -4.74 3.90
C LYS A 84 -9.39 -5.87 3.86
N ILE A 85 -9.62 -6.91 4.67
CA ILE A 85 -8.74 -8.07 4.72
C ILE A 85 -9.32 -9.18 3.87
N THR A 86 -8.53 -9.60 2.87
CA THR A 86 -8.83 -10.79 2.08
C THR A 86 -7.75 -11.82 2.41
N SER A 87 -8.08 -12.75 3.27
CA SER A 87 -7.09 -13.68 3.84
C SER A 87 -6.40 -14.56 2.81
N SER A 88 -7.03 -14.82 1.68
CA SER A 88 -6.49 -15.71 0.66
C SER A 88 -5.36 -15.13 -0.15
N ASN A 89 -5.09 -13.83 -0.05
CA ASN A 89 -4.14 -13.16 -0.94
C ASN A 89 -2.75 -12.96 -0.35
N VAL A 90 -2.59 -13.17 0.94
CA VAL A 90 -1.31 -12.89 1.61
C VAL A 90 -0.21 -13.81 1.09
N GLU A 91 -0.49 -15.09 1.01
CA GLU A 91 0.50 -16.07 0.55
C GLU A 91 0.84 -15.87 -0.92
N SER A 92 -0.15 -15.57 -1.74
CA SER A 92 0.08 -15.31 -3.17
C SER A 92 1.02 -14.14 -3.40
N LEU A 93 0.87 -13.08 -2.61
CA LEU A 93 1.73 -11.92 -2.72
C LEU A 93 3.15 -12.20 -2.25
N LEU A 94 3.31 -13.03 -1.24
CA LEU A 94 4.62 -13.40 -0.72
C LEU A 94 5.39 -14.32 -1.65
N MET A 95 4.71 -15.00 -2.55
CA MET A 95 5.32 -15.92 -3.49
C MET A 95 5.81 -15.24 -4.78
N ILE A 96 5.52 -14.00 -4.94
CA ILE A 96 5.98 -13.21 -6.07
C ILE A 96 7.39 -12.70 -5.77
#